data_d8f5e7e058c38c018716138a8ad26a2f
#
_entry.id   d8f5e7e058c38c018716138a8ad26a2f
#
_cell.length_a   1.000
_cell.length_b   1.000
_cell.length_c   1.000
_cell.angle_alpha   90.00
_cell.angle_beta   90.00
_cell.angle_gamma   90.00
#
_symmetry.space_group_name_H-M   'P 1'
#
loop_
_entity.id
_entity.type
_entity.pdbx_description
1 polymer ?
#
loop_
_entity_poly.entity_id
_entity_poly.type
_entity_poly.pdbx_seq_one_letter_code
_entity_poly.pdbx_strand_id
1 'polypeptide(L)' 'MQEQTDERTYQVVLNDEEQYSIWLVGRALPAGWRAEGTQGSKEQCLAHIATVWTDMRPLSLRQRMAATV' A
#
# COMPACT_ATOMS: atom_id res chain seq x y z
N MET A 1 28.43 -2.51 -0.28
CA MET A 1 27.83 -2.44 -0.64
C MET A 1 27.02 -2.49 -0.85
N GLN A 2 26.89 -2.38 -0.86
CA GLN A 2 26.02 -2.38 -1.26
C GLN A 2 25.19 -2.46 -1.43
N GLU A 3 25.14 -2.36 -1.44
CA GLU A 3 24.25 -2.24 -1.70
C GLU A 3 23.42 -2.52 -2.00
N GLN A 4 23.37 -2.98 -1.91
CA GLN A 4 22.49 -3.22 -2.29
C GLN A 4 21.71 -2.95 -2.72
N THR A 5 22.15 -3.06 -3.08
CA THR A 5 21.10 -2.21 -3.54
C THR A 5 20.03 -2.92 -4.23
N ASP A 6 18.89 -2.64 -3.80
CA ASP A 6 17.73 -3.30 -4.31
C ASP A 6 17.33 -2.64 -5.62
N GLU A 7 17.65 -3.29 -6.73
CA GLU A 7 17.30 -2.77 -8.04
C GLU A 7 15.87 -3.09 -8.42
N ARG A 8 15.15 -3.79 -7.56
CA ARG A 8 13.79 -4.16 -7.86
C ARG A 8 12.87 -2.97 -7.71
N THR A 9 11.82 -2.98 -8.50
CA THR A 9 10.79 -1.95 -8.43
C THR A 9 9.62 -2.48 -7.63
N TYR A 10 9.16 -1.67 -6.71
CA TYR A 10 8.01 -2.00 -5.88
C TYR A 10 6.81 -1.18 -6.31
N GLN A 11 5.65 -1.61 -5.92
CA GLN A 11 4.42 -0.88 -6.18
C GLN A 11 3.59 -0.86 -4.91
N VAL A 12 2.79 0.18 -4.80
CA VAL A 12 1.84 0.31 -3.70
C VAL A 12 0.59 -0.47 -4.07
N VAL A 13 0.13 -1.29 -3.14
CA VAL A 13 -1.10 -2.07 -3.31
C VAL A 13 -2.03 -1.78 -2.14
N LEU A 14 -3.31 -2.00 -2.37
CA LEU A 14 -4.29 -1.81 -1.32
C LEU A 14 -5.40 -2.85 -1.50
N ASN A 15 -6.13 -3.08 -0.41
CA ASN A 15 -7.24 -4.01 -0.43
C ASN A 15 -8.56 -3.25 -0.28
N ASP A 16 -9.66 -4.00 -0.19
CA ASP A 16 -10.99 -3.38 -0.10
C ASP A 16 -11.21 -2.64 1.21
N GLU A 17 -10.39 -2.92 2.21
CA GLU A 17 -10.44 -2.19 3.47
C GLU A 17 -9.55 -0.97 3.46
N GLU A 18 -8.99 -0.64 2.31
CA GLU A 18 -8.06 0.49 2.14
C GLU A 18 -6.85 0.39 3.04
N GLN A 19 -6.38 -0.83 3.23
CA GLN A 19 -5.11 -1.08 3.88
C GLN A 19 -4.03 -1.15 2.80
N TYR A 20 -2.90 -0.51 3.05
CA TYR A 20 -1.85 -0.37 2.05
C TYR A 20 -0.67 -1.26 2.36
N SER A 21 0.02 -1.66 1.31
CA SER A 21 1.24 -2.43 1.44
C SER A 21 2.09 -2.21 0.20
N ILE A 22 3.27 -2.83 0.18
CA ILE A 22 4.12 -2.79 -1.01
C ILE A 22 4.26 -4.19 -1.55
N TRP A 23 4.49 -4.26 -2.88
CA TRP A 23 4.57 -5.53 -3.57
C TRP A 23 5.55 -5.40 -4.70
N LEU A 24 6.29 -6.44 -5.00
CA LEU A 24 7.21 -6.40 -6.14
C LEU A 24 6.43 -6.31 -7.43
N VAL A 25 6.85 -5.39 -8.29
CA VAL A 25 6.26 -5.28 -9.61
C VAL A 25 6.57 -6.56 -10.39
N GLY A 26 5.59 -7.05 -11.11
CA GLY A 26 5.74 -8.27 -11.89
C GLY A 26 5.29 -9.52 -11.18
N ARG A 27 5.01 -9.43 -9.89
CA ARG A 27 4.46 -10.56 -9.16
C ARG A 27 2.94 -10.48 -9.12
N ALA A 28 2.31 -11.65 -9.21
CA ALA A 28 0.86 -11.71 -9.12
C ALA A 28 0.42 -11.25 -7.74
N LEU A 29 -0.60 -10.42 -7.70
CA LEU A 29 -1.13 -9.91 -6.44
C LEU A 29 -1.98 -10.98 -5.76
N PRO A 30 -1.96 -11.01 -4.41
CA PRO A 30 -2.86 -11.92 -3.71
C PRO A 30 -4.31 -11.52 -3.93
N ALA A 31 -5.21 -12.47 -3.70
CA ALA A 31 -6.64 -12.21 -3.85
C ALA A 31 -7.05 -11.08 -2.92
N GLY A 32 -7.86 -10.17 -3.43
CA GLY A 32 -8.35 -9.04 -2.64
C GLY A 32 -7.45 -7.83 -2.65
N TRP A 33 -6.29 -7.88 -3.31
CA TRP A 33 -5.38 -6.75 -3.39
C TRP A 33 -5.29 -6.25 -4.82
N ARG A 34 -5.08 -4.95 -4.97
CA ARG A 34 -4.96 -4.34 -6.29
C ARG A 34 -3.87 -3.28 -6.26
N ALA A 35 -3.33 -2.98 -7.42
CA ALA A 35 -2.31 -1.96 -7.55
C ALA A 35 -2.95 -0.59 -7.40
N GLU A 36 -2.27 0.28 -6.63
CA GLU A 36 -2.73 1.65 -6.46
C GLU A 36 -2.29 2.54 -7.61
N GLY A 37 -1.14 2.22 -8.20
CA GLY A 37 -0.60 2.98 -9.31
C GLY A 37 0.77 3.57 -9.04
N THR A 38 1.16 3.69 -7.81
CA THR A 38 2.47 4.24 -7.44
C THR A 38 3.51 3.15 -7.49
N GLN A 39 4.61 3.43 -8.17
CA GLN A 39 5.72 2.49 -8.28
C GLN A 39 7.02 3.22 -8.01
N GLY A 40 8.00 2.49 -7.56
CA GLY A 40 9.31 3.04 -7.31
C GLY A 40 10.10 2.14 -6.38
N SER A 41 11.10 2.73 -5.72
CA SER A 41 11.87 1.99 -4.74
C SER A 41 11.00 1.68 -3.52
N LYS A 42 11.51 0.77 -2.71
CA LYS A 42 10.80 0.43 -1.48
C LYS A 42 10.58 1.66 -0.62
N GLU A 43 11.61 2.50 -0.50
CA GLU A 43 11.50 3.72 0.30
C GLU A 43 10.47 4.68 -0.27
N GLN A 44 10.47 4.82 -1.59
CA GLN A 44 9.50 5.71 -2.23
C GLN A 44 8.08 5.25 -2.00
N CYS A 45 7.85 3.95 -2.10
CA CYS A 45 6.52 3.40 -1.88
C CYS A 45 6.08 3.59 -0.43
N LEU A 46 6.97 3.35 0.52
CA LEU A 46 6.63 3.52 1.92
C LEU A 46 6.36 4.98 2.26
N ALA A 47 7.13 5.90 1.68
CA ALA A 47 6.89 7.32 1.89
C ALA A 47 5.53 7.73 1.33
N HIS A 48 5.19 7.21 0.16
CA HIS A 48 3.87 7.51 -0.42
C HIS A 48 2.75 7.00 0.47
N ILE A 49 2.89 5.78 0.98
CA ILE A 49 1.88 5.21 1.87
C ILE A 49 1.71 6.09 3.11
N ALA A 50 2.81 6.61 3.63
CA ALA A 50 2.75 7.45 4.83
C ALA A 50 1.96 8.74 4.58
N THR A 51 1.92 9.21 3.32
CA THR A 51 1.16 10.42 3.01
C THR A 51 -0.31 10.16 2.74
N VAL A 52 -0.65 8.97 2.24
CA VAL A 52 -2.03 8.69 1.83
C VAL A 52 -2.80 7.86 2.86
N TRP A 53 -2.09 7.10 3.67
CA TRP A 53 -2.73 6.23 4.65
C TRP A 53 -2.70 6.93 6.00
N THR A 54 -3.54 7.95 6.13
CA THR A 54 -3.55 8.78 7.33
C THR A 54 -4.43 8.20 8.43
N ASP A 55 -5.38 7.35 8.09
CA ASP A 55 -6.23 6.67 9.05
C ASP A 55 -6.06 5.17 8.82
N MET A 56 -5.33 4.53 9.72
CA MET A 56 -4.96 3.13 9.55
C MET A 56 -6.04 2.15 9.95
N ARG A 57 -7.17 2.65 10.38
CA ARG A 57 -8.30 1.77 10.67
C ARG A 57 -8.87 1.24 9.37
N PRO A 58 -9.35 -0.02 9.36
CA PRO A 58 -9.97 -0.56 8.15
C PRO A 58 -11.16 0.28 7.70
N LEU A 59 -11.39 0.26 6.41
CA LEU A 59 -12.46 1.07 5.83
C LEU A 59 -13.81 0.74 6.45
N SER A 60 -14.10 -0.53 6.65
CA SER A 60 -15.39 -0.93 7.21
C SER A 60 -15.57 -0.34 8.60
N LEU A 61 -14.50 -0.29 9.40
CA LEU A 61 -14.59 0.30 10.72
C LEU A 61 -14.82 1.80 10.63
N ARG A 62 -14.11 2.48 9.73
CA ARG A 62 -14.29 3.92 9.54
C ARG A 62 -15.71 4.25 9.10
N GLN A 63 -16.26 3.44 8.21
CA GLN A 63 -17.63 3.65 7.74
C GLN A 63 -18.63 3.46 8.88
N ARG A 64 -18.41 2.44 9.69
CA ARG A 64 -19.31 2.20 10.83
C ARG A 64 -19.26 3.36 11.82
N MET A 65 -18.05 3.87 12.09
CA MET A 65 -17.91 4.97 13.03
C MET A 65 -18.54 6.24 12.48
N ALA A 66 -18.42 6.47 11.19
CA ALA A 66 -19.05 7.64 10.58
C ALA A 66 -20.56 7.53 10.61
N ALA A 67 -21.10 6.33 10.51
CA ALA A 67 -22.53 6.13 10.48
C ALA A 67 -23.17 6.19 11.87
N THR A 68 -22.36 6.22 12.91
CA THR A 68 -22.84 6.16 14.29
C THR A 68 -23.00 7.54 14.89
N VAL A 69 -23.06 8.53 14.11
CA VAL A 69 -23.13 9.90 14.60
C VAL A 69 -24.47 10.19 15.26
#